data_030748668d0a4ac1b35cd72b5aa49660
#
_entry.id   030748668d0a4ac1b35cd72b5aa49660
#
_cell.length_a   1.000
_cell.length_b   1.000
_cell.length_c   1.000
_cell.angle_alpha   90.00
_cell.angle_beta   90.00
_cell.angle_gamma   90.00
#
_symmetry.space_group_name_H-M   'P 1'
#
loop_
_entity.id
_entity.type
_entity.pdbx_description
1 polymer ?
#
loop_
_entity_poly.entity_id
_entity_poly.type
_entity_poly.pdbx_seq_one_letter_code
_entity_poly.pdbx_strand_id
1 'polypeptide(L)'
;MKRIPMVIKLFSVLLILGIVSSAVTQIQKGKTRPLTTEQWMEGVIEPHCKSIKKGLEANLLEDKAWKKLAVNAAVLNESSYVLMADGRCPDGLWATAASETLRVGSTELLKAIESKNIEAAKSAFSQVTKSCSACHKAHKKKEK
;
A
#
# COMPACT_ATOMS: atom_id res chain seq x y z
N MET A 1 -1.19 -55.50 -30.83
CA MET A 1 -0.89 -54.49 -29.79
C MET A 1 0.43 -53.83 -30.19
N LYS A 2 0.39 -52.56 -30.73
CA LYS A 2 1.60 -51.83 -31.14
C LYS A 2 2.24 -51.19 -29.91
N ARG A 3 3.49 -51.56 -29.61
CA ARG A 3 4.28 -50.98 -28.52
C ARG A 3 4.72 -49.58 -28.94
N ILE A 4 4.28 -48.58 -28.22
CA ILE A 4 4.73 -47.19 -28.42
C ILE A 4 6.20 -47.11 -27.98
N PRO A 5 7.10 -46.59 -28.81
CA PRO A 5 8.53 -46.60 -28.49
C PRO A 5 8.81 -45.71 -27.29
N MET A 6 9.66 -46.20 -26.40
CA MET A 6 10.03 -45.61 -25.10
C MET A 6 10.59 -44.18 -25.19
N VAL A 7 11.05 -43.78 -26.37
CA VAL A 7 11.62 -42.44 -26.68
C VAL A 7 10.57 -41.32 -26.60
N ILE A 8 9.30 -41.64 -26.92
CA ILE A 8 8.23 -40.63 -26.90
C ILE A 8 7.81 -40.26 -25.45
N LYS A 9 8.01 -41.17 -24.48
CA LYS A 9 7.69 -40.90 -23.06
C LYS A 9 8.70 -40.00 -22.37
N LEU A 10 9.95 -39.94 -22.83
CA LEU A 10 10.98 -39.09 -22.24
C LEU A 10 10.84 -37.60 -22.66
N PHE A 11 10.28 -37.32 -23.83
CA PHE A 11 10.09 -35.95 -24.30
C PHE A 11 8.93 -35.22 -23.64
N SER A 12 7.92 -35.95 -23.11
CA SER A 12 6.76 -35.36 -22.45
C SER A 12 7.03 -34.90 -21.01
N VAL A 13 8.11 -35.39 -20.38
CA VAL A 13 8.46 -35.03 -18.99
C VAL A 13 9.36 -33.78 -18.95
N LEU A 14 10.09 -33.49 -20.04
CA LEU A 14 10.99 -32.33 -20.09
C LEU A 14 10.27 -30.98 -20.40
N LEU A 15 9.00 -31.02 -20.82
CA LEU A 15 8.27 -29.80 -21.21
C LEU A 15 7.52 -29.12 -20.04
N ILE A 16 7.52 -29.70 -18.83
CA ILE A 16 6.79 -29.17 -17.68
C ILE A 16 7.70 -28.45 -16.68
N LEU A 17 9.02 -28.46 -16.88
CA LEU A 17 9.99 -27.88 -15.92
C LEU A 17 10.46 -26.46 -16.27
N GLY A 18 9.77 -25.76 -17.11
CA GLY A 18 10.32 -24.53 -17.69
C GLY A 18 9.45 -23.30 -17.68
N ILE A 19 8.66 -22.96 -16.66
CA ILE A 19 8.22 -21.56 -16.46
C ILE A 19 7.93 -21.32 -14.97
N VAL A 20 8.96 -21.31 -14.16
CA VAL A 20 8.94 -20.48 -12.95
C VAL A 20 9.59 -19.17 -13.34
N SER A 21 8.87 -18.33 -14.05
CA SER A 21 9.24 -16.92 -14.20
C SER A 21 9.14 -16.29 -12.84
N SER A 22 10.27 -16.18 -12.15
CA SER A 22 10.42 -15.31 -11.00
C SER A 22 10.07 -13.90 -11.44
N ALA A 23 8.84 -13.47 -11.21
CA ALA A 23 8.47 -12.08 -11.37
C ALA A 23 9.29 -11.29 -10.35
N VAL A 24 10.43 -10.78 -10.76
CA VAL A 24 11.20 -9.81 -9.98
C VAL A 24 10.35 -8.55 -9.89
N THR A 25 9.67 -8.40 -8.77
CA THR A 25 8.85 -7.23 -8.48
C THR A 25 9.77 -6.04 -8.24
N GLN A 26 9.90 -5.19 -9.23
CA GLN A 26 10.67 -3.95 -9.10
C GLN A 26 9.84 -2.90 -8.37
N ILE A 27 10.36 -2.37 -7.26
CA ILE A 27 9.81 -1.22 -6.51
C ILE A 27 10.05 0.06 -7.32
N GLN A 28 9.59 0.14 -8.53
CA GLN A 28 9.86 1.31 -9.35
C GLN A 28 8.55 1.82 -9.99
N LYS A 29 8.69 2.49 -11.10
CA LYS A 29 7.57 2.98 -11.88
C LYS A 29 6.55 1.88 -12.11
N GLY A 30 5.27 2.17 -11.89
CA GLY A 30 4.19 1.26 -12.20
C GLY A 30 4.17 0.91 -13.70
N LYS A 31 3.74 -0.29 -14.05
CA LYS A 31 3.68 -0.76 -15.44
C LYS A 31 2.68 0.04 -16.27
N THR A 32 1.57 0.43 -15.67
CA THR A 32 0.47 1.13 -16.34
C THR A 32 0.25 2.54 -15.79
N ARG A 33 0.77 2.84 -14.58
CA ARG A 33 0.66 4.14 -13.93
C ARG A 33 1.96 4.92 -14.03
N PRO A 34 1.92 6.20 -14.44
CA PRO A 34 3.13 6.96 -14.79
C PRO A 34 3.99 7.36 -13.58
N LEU A 35 3.40 7.50 -12.39
CA LEU A 35 4.13 7.93 -11.21
C LEU A 35 4.99 6.80 -10.63
N THR A 36 6.20 7.14 -10.19
CA THR A 36 6.99 6.26 -9.33
C THR A 36 6.37 6.16 -7.94
N THR A 37 6.78 5.18 -7.15
CA THR A 37 6.35 5.06 -5.76
C THR A 37 6.75 6.30 -4.93
N GLU A 38 7.96 6.81 -5.14
CA GLU A 38 8.48 8.02 -4.48
C GLU A 38 7.60 9.24 -4.82
N GLN A 39 7.33 9.48 -6.10
CA GLN A 39 6.44 10.56 -6.53
C GLN A 39 5.03 10.43 -5.94
N TRP A 40 4.51 9.21 -5.78
CA TRP A 40 3.23 8.98 -5.12
C TRP A 40 3.30 9.30 -3.61
N MET A 41 4.39 8.90 -2.94
CA MET A 41 4.61 9.22 -1.53
C MET A 41 4.67 10.73 -1.30
N GLU A 42 5.49 11.45 -2.08
CA GLU A 42 5.71 12.89 -1.92
C GLU A 42 4.53 13.73 -2.41
N GLY A 43 3.98 13.38 -3.57
CA GLY A 43 2.93 14.18 -4.21
C GLY A 43 1.53 13.91 -3.68
N VAL A 44 1.29 12.74 -3.08
CA VAL A 44 -0.04 12.34 -2.62
C VAL A 44 -0.07 12.01 -1.13
N ILE A 45 0.68 10.99 -0.70
CA ILE A 45 0.53 10.49 0.68
C ILE A 45 0.97 11.52 1.70
N GLU A 46 2.15 12.11 1.54
CA GLU A 46 2.71 13.05 2.51
C GLU A 46 1.86 14.31 2.73
N PRO A 47 1.36 15.01 1.70
CA PRO A 47 0.48 16.17 1.89
C PRO A 47 -0.79 15.84 2.67
N HIS A 48 -1.41 14.69 2.38
CA HIS A 48 -2.62 14.26 3.06
C HIS A 48 -2.36 13.86 4.51
N CYS A 49 -1.26 13.15 4.80
CA CYS A 49 -0.82 12.87 6.16
C CYS A 49 -0.56 14.15 6.98
N LYS A 50 0.17 15.11 6.40
CA LYS A 50 0.43 16.41 7.04
C LYS A 50 -0.86 17.19 7.33
N SER A 51 -1.81 17.16 6.39
CA SER A 51 -3.11 17.81 6.55
C SER A 51 -3.94 17.17 7.67
N ILE A 52 -3.96 15.83 7.77
CA ILE A 52 -4.63 15.12 8.86
C ILE A 52 -3.98 15.48 10.19
N LYS A 53 -2.67 15.36 10.30
CA LYS A 53 -1.93 15.70 11.52
C LYS A 53 -2.32 17.09 12.01
N LYS A 54 -2.17 18.10 11.16
CA LYS A 54 -2.52 19.49 11.49
C LYS A 54 -3.97 19.66 11.90
N GLY A 55 -4.90 18.98 11.23
CA GLY A 55 -6.32 19.03 11.56
C GLY A 55 -6.65 18.41 12.93
N LEU A 56 -6.05 17.25 13.25
CA LEU A 56 -6.26 16.57 14.52
C LEU A 56 -5.60 17.27 15.73
N GLU A 57 -4.64 18.16 15.49
CA GLU A 57 -4.03 19.01 16.51
C GLU A 57 -4.93 20.21 16.89
N ALA A 58 -5.92 20.55 16.07
CA ALA A 58 -6.88 21.59 16.36
C ALA A 58 -7.90 21.10 17.42
N ASN A 59 -8.15 21.91 18.46
CA ASN A 59 -9.03 21.53 19.57
C ASN A 59 -10.53 21.60 19.23
N LEU A 60 -10.91 22.47 18.29
CA LEU A 60 -12.28 22.64 17.83
C LEU A 60 -12.30 22.60 16.29
N LEU A 61 -13.11 21.71 15.74
CA LEU A 61 -13.25 21.51 14.33
C LEU A 61 -14.67 21.86 13.88
N GLU A 62 -14.76 22.76 12.91
CA GLU A 62 -16.00 23.04 12.19
C GLU A 62 -16.30 21.91 11.19
N ASP A 63 -17.54 21.82 10.74
CA ASP A 63 -18.01 20.82 9.78
C ASP A 63 -17.17 20.76 8.49
N LYS A 64 -16.73 21.91 8.01
CA LYS A 64 -15.86 22.01 6.82
C LYS A 64 -14.50 21.36 7.07
N ALA A 65 -13.96 21.48 8.28
CA ALA A 65 -12.69 20.86 8.65
C ALA A 65 -12.82 19.33 8.73
N TRP A 66 -13.91 18.82 9.34
CA TRP A 66 -14.21 17.39 9.37
C TRP A 66 -14.34 16.79 7.96
N LYS A 67 -15.07 17.46 7.05
CA LYS A 67 -15.20 17.03 5.66
C LYS A 67 -13.83 16.97 4.96
N LYS A 68 -12.97 17.96 5.19
CA LYS A 68 -11.61 17.94 4.63
C LYS A 68 -10.76 16.80 5.18
N LEU A 69 -10.87 16.51 6.48
CA LEU A 69 -10.18 15.37 7.09
C LEU A 69 -10.66 14.05 6.52
N ALA A 70 -11.97 13.88 6.29
CA ALA A 70 -12.53 12.69 5.68
C ALA A 70 -11.96 12.42 4.29
N VAL A 71 -11.88 13.45 3.44
CA VAL A 71 -11.24 13.32 2.12
C VAL A 71 -9.78 12.91 2.24
N ASN A 72 -9.02 13.52 3.15
CA ASN A 72 -7.61 13.17 3.34
C ASN A 72 -7.45 11.71 3.82
N ALA A 73 -8.29 11.23 4.74
CA ALA A 73 -8.28 9.85 5.20
C ALA A 73 -8.66 8.86 4.09
N ALA A 74 -9.65 9.20 3.27
CA ALA A 74 -10.03 8.41 2.11
C ALA A 74 -8.87 8.30 1.10
N VAL A 75 -8.15 9.38 0.82
CA VAL A 75 -6.96 9.34 -0.07
C VAL A 75 -5.87 8.42 0.48
N LEU A 76 -5.65 8.38 1.79
CA LEU A 76 -4.71 7.43 2.38
C LEU A 76 -5.19 5.98 2.23
N ASN A 77 -6.48 5.74 2.37
CA ASN A 77 -7.07 4.42 2.13
C ASN A 77 -6.87 3.98 0.68
N GLU A 78 -7.24 4.81 -0.29
CA GLU A 78 -7.03 4.56 -1.72
C GLU A 78 -5.54 4.35 -2.05
N SER A 79 -4.65 5.11 -1.40
CA SER A 79 -3.20 4.96 -1.57
C SER A 79 -2.72 3.57 -1.19
N SER A 80 -3.36 2.90 -0.23
CA SER A 80 -3.03 1.52 0.15
C SER A 80 -3.22 0.53 -1.01
N TYR A 81 -4.22 0.74 -1.84
CA TYR A 81 -4.46 -0.07 -3.05
C TYR A 81 -3.43 0.26 -4.14
N VAL A 82 -3.12 1.55 -4.32
CA VAL A 82 -2.09 1.97 -5.28
C VAL A 82 -0.72 1.38 -4.93
N LEU A 83 -0.37 1.30 -3.65
CA LEU A 83 0.88 0.71 -3.17
C LEU A 83 0.98 -0.80 -3.41
N MET A 84 -0.15 -1.49 -3.52
CA MET A 84 -0.20 -2.92 -3.83
C MET A 84 -0.30 -3.21 -5.34
N ALA A 85 -0.74 -2.22 -6.11
CA ALA A 85 -1.00 -2.38 -7.53
C ALA A 85 0.27 -2.25 -8.39
N ASP A 86 0.18 -2.75 -9.63
CA ASP A 86 1.07 -2.41 -10.73
C ASP A 86 2.55 -2.78 -10.48
N GLY A 87 2.77 -3.83 -9.69
CA GLY A 87 4.11 -4.34 -9.37
C GLY A 87 4.90 -3.50 -8.37
N ARG A 88 4.24 -2.62 -7.60
CA ARG A 88 4.90 -1.79 -6.58
C ARG A 88 5.24 -2.55 -5.30
N CYS A 89 4.50 -3.62 -4.99
CA CYS A 89 4.72 -4.42 -3.79
C CYS A 89 5.93 -5.35 -3.96
N PRO A 90 7.04 -5.16 -3.23
CA PRO A 90 8.25 -5.97 -3.39
C PRO A 90 8.22 -7.24 -2.56
N ASP A 91 7.55 -7.23 -1.40
CA ASP A 91 7.62 -8.31 -0.41
C ASP A 91 6.44 -8.31 0.57
N GLY A 92 6.45 -9.29 1.48
CA GLY A 92 5.40 -9.47 2.49
C GLY A 92 5.34 -8.35 3.53
N LEU A 93 6.45 -7.73 3.88
CA LEU A 93 6.46 -6.60 4.82
C LEU A 93 5.74 -5.39 4.23
N TRP A 94 6.00 -5.10 2.96
CA TRP A 94 5.27 -4.08 2.21
C TRP A 94 3.78 -4.40 2.14
N ALA A 95 3.43 -5.65 1.79
CA ALA A 95 2.05 -6.09 1.70
C ALA A 95 1.30 -5.90 3.03
N THR A 96 1.87 -6.33 4.15
CA THR A 96 1.32 -6.13 5.49
C THR A 96 1.18 -4.65 5.83
N ALA A 97 2.21 -3.84 5.59
CA ALA A 97 2.15 -2.40 5.85
C ALA A 97 1.05 -1.71 5.04
N ALA A 98 0.91 -2.03 3.76
CA ALA A 98 -0.08 -1.39 2.90
C ALA A 98 -1.50 -1.92 3.13
N SER A 99 -1.69 -3.25 3.18
CA SER A 99 -3.03 -3.85 3.17
C SER A 99 -3.61 -4.03 4.57
N GLU A 100 -2.80 -4.49 5.54
CA GLU A 100 -3.30 -4.85 6.86
C GLU A 100 -3.22 -3.66 7.84
N THR A 101 -2.22 -2.79 7.68
CA THR A 101 -2.03 -1.70 8.63
C THR A 101 -2.51 -0.36 8.08
N LEU A 102 -2.03 0.08 6.91
CA LEU A 102 -2.44 1.36 6.34
C LEU A 102 -3.92 1.36 5.94
N ARG A 103 -4.37 0.34 5.22
CA ARG A 103 -5.77 0.24 4.75
C ARG A 103 -6.73 0.17 5.92
N VAL A 104 -6.47 -0.72 6.88
CA VAL A 104 -7.33 -0.87 8.07
C VAL A 104 -7.29 0.40 8.92
N GLY A 105 -6.08 0.91 9.21
CA GLY A 105 -5.92 2.14 10.01
C GLY A 105 -6.60 3.36 9.38
N SER A 106 -6.51 3.53 8.07
CA SER A 106 -7.18 4.64 7.36
C SER A 106 -8.70 4.46 7.28
N THR A 107 -9.20 3.22 7.22
CA THR A 107 -10.64 2.93 7.32
C THR A 107 -11.18 3.32 8.69
N GLU A 108 -10.51 2.94 9.78
CA GLU A 108 -10.92 3.31 11.14
C GLU A 108 -10.79 4.82 11.38
N LEU A 109 -9.75 5.44 10.81
CA LEU A 109 -9.59 6.89 10.84
C LEU A 109 -10.78 7.59 10.16
N LEU A 110 -11.20 7.13 8.99
CA LEU A 110 -12.33 7.69 8.25
C LEU A 110 -13.62 7.57 9.06
N LYS A 111 -13.91 6.39 9.62
CA LYS A 111 -15.09 6.20 10.50
C LYS A 111 -15.09 7.14 11.71
N ALA A 112 -13.94 7.29 12.37
CA ALA A 112 -13.81 8.18 13.51
C ALA A 112 -14.02 9.66 13.14
N ILE A 113 -13.53 10.07 11.96
CA ILE A 113 -13.73 11.42 11.43
C ILE A 113 -15.20 11.66 11.06
N GLU A 114 -15.86 10.70 10.41
CA GLU A 114 -17.28 10.79 10.04
C GLU A 114 -18.19 10.90 11.28
N SER A 115 -17.83 10.19 12.35
CA SER A 115 -18.51 10.32 13.66
C SER A 115 -18.06 11.54 14.47
N LYS A 116 -17.15 12.36 13.95
CA LYS A 116 -16.55 13.54 14.61
C LYS A 116 -15.94 13.22 15.99
N ASN A 117 -15.42 12.01 16.15
CA ASN A 117 -14.75 11.58 17.37
C ASN A 117 -13.24 11.85 17.26
N ILE A 118 -12.80 12.96 17.85
CA ILE A 118 -11.41 13.43 17.75
C ILE A 118 -10.41 12.45 18.39
N GLU A 119 -10.75 11.85 19.53
CA GLU A 119 -9.84 10.94 20.23
C GLU A 119 -9.70 9.61 19.49
N ALA A 120 -10.80 9.06 18.98
CA ALA A 120 -10.75 7.89 18.11
C ALA A 120 -9.96 8.18 16.81
N ALA A 121 -10.14 9.36 16.23
CA ALA A 121 -9.40 9.77 15.02
C ALA A 121 -7.89 9.90 15.29
N LYS A 122 -7.48 10.48 16.41
CA LYS A 122 -6.05 10.52 16.83
C LYS A 122 -5.48 9.13 17.02
N SER A 123 -6.21 8.23 17.68
CA SER A 123 -5.79 6.84 17.89
C SER A 123 -5.62 6.09 16.56
N ALA A 124 -6.60 6.18 15.65
CA ALA A 124 -6.53 5.55 14.34
C ALA A 124 -5.40 6.14 13.48
N PHE A 125 -5.18 7.45 13.51
CA PHE A 125 -4.08 8.08 12.80
C PHE A 125 -2.71 7.62 13.33
N SER A 126 -2.59 7.36 14.62
CA SER A 126 -1.38 6.73 15.19
C SER A 126 -1.09 5.35 14.59
N GLN A 127 -2.11 4.54 14.29
CA GLN A 127 -1.93 3.26 13.60
C GLN A 127 -1.44 3.47 12.16
N VAL A 128 -2.02 4.43 11.43
CA VAL A 128 -1.55 4.80 10.09
C VAL A 128 -0.07 5.18 10.11
N THR A 129 0.38 6.02 11.03
CA THR A 129 1.78 6.46 11.11
C THR A 129 2.73 5.33 11.51
N LYS A 130 2.31 4.35 12.32
CA LYS A 130 3.09 3.12 12.60
C LYS A 130 3.33 2.30 11.34
N SER A 131 2.32 2.16 10.48
CA SER A 131 2.46 1.52 9.17
C SER A 131 3.54 2.21 8.33
N CYS A 132 3.45 3.53 8.19
CA CYS A 132 4.43 4.33 7.46
C CYS A 132 5.85 4.07 7.97
N SER A 133 6.03 4.09 9.29
CA SER A 133 7.34 3.88 9.93
C SER A 133 7.89 2.48 9.70
N ALA A 134 7.06 1.44 9.75
CA ALA A 134 7.47 0.06 9.53
C ALA A 134 7.99 -0.13 8.09
N CYS A 135 7.21 0.34 7.11
CA CYS A 135 7.58 0.26 5.71
C CYS A 135 8.85 1.08 5.41
N HIS A 136 8.94 2.32 5.90
CA HIS A 136 10.08 3.20 5.65
C HIS A 136 11.39 2.68 6.25
N LYS A 137 11.35 1.98 7.38
CA LYS A 137 12.54 1.35 7.95
C LYS A 137 13.18 0.33 7.01
N ALA A 138 12.36 -0.40 6.26
CA ALA A 138 12.82 -1.46 5.38
C ALA A 138 13.13 -0.96 3.96
N HIS A 139 12.32 -0.04 3.44
CA HIS A 139 12.31 0.28 2.00
C HIS A 139 12.75 1.71 1.65
N LYS A 140 12.73 2.67 2.60
CA LYS A 140 13.22 4.01 2.31
C LYS A 140 14.74 3.98 2.24
N LYS A 141 15.30 4.36 1.09
CA LYS A 141 16.75 4.54 0.93
C LYS A 141 17.23 5.59 1.93
N LYS A 142 18.29 5.27 2.67
CA LYS A 142 18.99 6.28 3.47
C LYS A 142 19.65 7.24 2.49
N GLU A 143 19.30 8.51 2.52
CA GLU A 143 20.09 9.54 1.86
C GLU A 143 21.50 9.50 2.44
N LYS A 144 22.50 9.38 1.55
CA LYS A 144 23.92 9.42 1.91
C LYS A 144 24.38 10.85 1.98
#